data_a5f7547ab1bbd45426eab9623109aa5f
#
_entry.id   a5f7547ab1bbd45426eab9623109aa5f
#
_cell.length_a   1.000
_cell.length_b   1.000
_cell.length_c   1.000
_cell.angle_alpha   90.00
_cell.angle_beta   90.00
_cell.angle_gamma   90.00
#
_symmetry.space_group_name_H-M   'P 1'
#
loop_
_entity.id
_entity.type
_entity.pdbx_description
1 polymer ?
#
loop_
_entity_poly.entity_id
_entity_poly.type
_entity_poly.pdbx_seq_one_letter_code
_entity_poly.pdbx_strand_id
1 'polypeptide(L)'
;HAENLRDKDIMLHLKTLAEEYGLVQTDTYCRFETNMRELSYTIGTYIKGMCGERMARKSLKLLSLDKNTRILYNVQLEDEDVQAEYDAIVITPYGLFVVEVKNWDGDITITPSGLLTKDEGRITCSLADKMSIKEALLREYLQDQFPASFHTMLLLPTEKAHIQDDYQKIFVCCGGALSYEIRSFESPENAMTAEQVAAIAETICAHHKEQ
;
A
#
# COMPACT_ATOMS: atom_id res chain seq x y z
N HIS A 1 -24.40 16.39 -7.23
CA HIS A 1 -24.35 16.36 -8.72
C HIS A 1 -22.96 16.72 -9.30
N ALA A 2 -21.93 16.95 -8.46
CA ALA A 2 -20.54 17.18 -8.91
C ALA A 2 -19.75 15.89 -9.16
N GLU A 3 -20.34 14.72 -8.89
CA GLU A 3 -19.62 13.42 -8.88
C GLU A 3 -19.49 12.74 -10.25
N ASN A 4 -20.02 13.33 -11.34
CA ASN A 4 -20.05 12.67 -12.65
C ASN A 4 -19.38 13.42 -13.80
N LEU A 5 -18.71 14.53 -13.56
CA LEU A 5 -17.82 15.10 -14.56
C LEU A 5 -16.53 14.26 -14.57
N ARG A 6 -16.47 13.29 -15.45
CA ARG A 6 -15.23 12.55 -15.70
C ARG A 6 -14.19 13.54 -16.20
N ASP A 7 -12.96 13.45 -15.70
CA ASP A 7 -11.84 14.31 -16.15
C ASP A 7 -11.73 14.42 -17.67
N LYS A 8 -12.08 13.33 -18.38
CA LYS A 8 -12.16 13.28 -19.83
C LYS A 8 -13.18 14.24 -20.43
N ASP A 9 -14.33 14.43 -19.77
CA ASP A 9 -15.40 15.29 -20.27
C ASP A 9 -15.03 16.76 -20.09
N ILE A 10 -14.36 17.09 -18.98
CA ILE A 10 -13.85 18.45 -18.74
C ILE A 10 -12.77 18.79 -19.75
N MET A 11 -11.80 17.90 -19.96
CA MET A 11 -10.73 18.11 -20.93
C MET A 11 -11.25 18.23 -22.36
N LEU A 12 -12.25 17.42 -22.72
CA LEU A 12 -12.89 17.50 -24.04
C LEU A 12 -13.58 18.84 -24.22
N HIS A 13 -14.34 19.30 -23.22
CA HIS A 13 -15.02 20.59 -23.28
C HIS A 13 -14.04 21.76 -23.40
N LEU A 14 -12.97 21.76 -22.61
CA LEU A 14 -11.91 22.77 -22.68
C LEU A 14 -11.22 22.79 -24.05
N LYS A 15 -10.99 21.62 -24.64
CA LYS A 15 -10.42 21.50 -25.98
C LYS A 15 -11.35 22.09 -27.03
N THR A 16 -12.64 21.77 -26.96
CA THR A 16 -13.67 22.33 -27.88
C THR A 16 -13.68 23.85 -27.81
N LEU A 17 -13.70 24.42 -26.60
CA LEU A 17 -13.64 25.88 -26.44
C LEU A 17 -12.33 26.46 -27.01
N ALA A 18 -11.19 25.81 -26.77
CA ALA A 18 -9.91 26.27 -27.30
C ALA A 18 -9.88 26.23 -28.84
N GLU A 19 -10.51 25.24 -29.47
CA GLU A 19 -10.66 25.14 -30.92
C GLU A 19 -11.56 26.28 -31.44
N GLU A 20 -12.68 26.53 -30.78
CA GLU A 20 -13.61 27.61 -31.13
C GLU A 20 -12.95 29.01 -31.10
N TYR A 21 -12.08 29.24 -30.13
CA TYR A 21 -11.37 30.51 -29.97
C TYR A 21 -9.96 30.54 -30.65
N GLY A 22 -9.60 29.51 -31.42
CA GLY A 22 -8.31 29.44 -32.12
C GLY A 22 -7.08 29.37 -31.23
N LEU A 23 -7.23 28.88 -29.98
CA LEU A 23 -6.17 28.84 -28.96
C LEU A 23 -5.33 27.57 -29.01
N VAL A 24 -5.79 26.51 -29.65
CA VAL A 24 -5.19 25.16 -29.60
C VAL A 24 -3.72 25.15 -30.03
N GLN A 25 -3.32 26.05 -30.92
CA GLN A 25 -1.95 26.15 -31.44
C GLN A 25 -1.06 27.10 -30.61
N THR A 26 -1.57 27.68 -29.53
CA THR A 26 -0.78 28.58 -28.69
C THR A 26 0.05 27.79 -27.68
N ASP A 27 1.31 28.23 -27.45
CA ASP A 27 2.17 27.64 -26.41
C ASP A 27 1.50 27.64 -25.03
N THR A 28 0.72 28.66 -24.74
CA THR A 28 -0.01 28.79 -23.48
C THR A 28 -1.04 27.68 -23.33
N TYR A 29 -1.79 27.37 -24.37
CA TYR A 29 -2.79 26.29 -24.33
C TYR A 29 -2.10 24.92 -24.25
N CYS A 30 -1.05 24.68 -25.01
CA CYS A 30 -0.29 23.42 -24.98
C CYS A 30 0.27 23.14 -23.58
N ARG A 31 0.85 24.15 -22.93
CA ARG A 31 1.34 24.03 -21.54
C ARG A 31 0.18 23.77 -20.56
N PHE A 32 -0.93 24.47 -20.70
CA PHE A 32 -2.11 24.25 -19.86
C PHE A 32 -2.62 22.82 -20.01
N GLU A 33 -2.81 22.33 -21.25
CA GLU A 33 -3.29 20.97 -21.51
C GLU A 33 -2.34 19.92 -20.91
N THR A 34 -1.04 20.09 -21.06
CA THR A 34 -0.04 19.19 -20.47
C THR A 34 -0.16 19.16 -18.95
N ASN A 35 -0.13 20.33 -18.30
CA ASN A 35 -0.24 20.44 -16.86
C ASN A 35 -1.57 19.84 -16.31
N MET A 36 -2.66 20.05 -17.01
CA MET A 36 -3.95 19.46 -16.63
C MET A 36 -3.97 17.94 -16.75
N ARG A 37 -3.34 17.38 -17.76
CA ARG A 37 -3.19 15.92 -17.91
C ARG A 37 -2.33 15.31 -16.79
N GLU A 38 -1.20 15.96 -16.46
CA GLU A 38 -0.34 15.54 -15.35
C GLU A 38 -1.07 15.61 -14.02
N LEU A 39 -1.80 16.70 -13.76
CA LEU A 39 -2.60 16.85 -12.55
C LEU A 39 -3.70 15.78 -12.44
N SER A 40 -4.42 15.55 -13.54
CA SER A 40 -5.47 14.52 -13.61
C SER A 40 -4.91 13.13 -13.36
N TYR A 41 -3.74 12.80 -13.92
CA TYR A 41 -3.04 11.56 -13.67
C TYR A 41 -2.64 11.42 -12.19
N THR A 42 -2.07 12.47 -11.61
CA THR A 42 -1.64 12.50 -10.20
C THR A 42 -2.81 12.29 -9.26
N ILE A 43 -3.91 13.04 -9.47
CA ILE A 43 -5.14 12.89 -8.67
C ILE A 43 -5.71 11.48 -8.82
N GLY A 44 -5.78 10.95 -10.04
CA GLY A 44 -6.27 9.60 -10.31
C GLY A 44 -5.44 8.52 -9.58
N THR A 45 -4.13 8.67 -9.56
CA THR A 45 -3.22 7.76 -8.84
C THR A 45 -3.44 7.84 -7.33
N TYR A 46 -3.58 9.06 -6.78
CA TYR A 46 -3.86 9.28 -5.37
C TYR A 46 -5.20 8.66 -4.94
N ILE A 47 -6.27 8.89 -5.70
CA ILE A 47 -7.59 8.30 -5.43
C ILE A 47 -7.51 6.76 -5.48
N LYS A 48 -6.79 6.18 -6.44
CA LYS A 48 -6.59 4.73 -6.51
C LYS A 48 -5.87 4.20 -5.26
N GLY A 49 -4.85 4.89 -4.76
CA GLY A 49 -4.17 4.56 -3.50
C GLY A 49 -5.14 4.53 -2.33
N MET A 50 -5.87 5.62 -2.10
CA MET A 50 -6.87 5.72 -1.03
C MET A 50 -7.95 4.61 -1.12
N CYS A 51 -8.40 4.27 -2.31
CA CYS A 51 -9.34 3.16 -2.51
C CYS A 51 -8.72 1.83 -2.09
N GLY A 52 -7.47 1.58 -2.44
CA GLY A 52 -6.72 0.38 -2.06
C GLY A 52 -6.61 0.24 -0.53
N GLU A 53 -6.19 1.29 0.16
CA GLU A 53 -6.11 1.32 1.62
C GLU A 53 -7.48 1.08 2.29
N ARG A 54 -8.54 1.68 1.75
CA ARG A 54 -9.91 1.45 2.24
C ARG A 54 -10.32 -0.02 2.08
N MET A 55 -9.94 -0.66 0.98
CA MET A 55 -10.19 -2.08 0.75
C MET A 55 -9.37 -2.95 1.71
N ALA A 56 -8.09 -2.61 1.94
CA ALA A 56 -7.25 -3.27 2.93
C ALA A 56 -7.86 -3.22 4.33
N ARG A 57 -8.33 -2.05 4.78
CA ARG A 57 -9.04 -1.90 6.07
C ARG A 57 -10.27 -2.80 6.17
N LYS A 58 -11.03 -2.97 5.07
CA LYS A 58 -12.16 -3.90 5.04
C LYS A 58 -11.72 -5.36 5.15
N SER A 59 -10.64 -5.73 4.46
CA SER A 59 -10.09 -7.09 4.49
C SER A 59 -9.55 -7.46 5.87
N LEU A 60 -9.05 -6.48 6.64
CA LEU A 60 -8.54 -6.69 8.00
C LEU A 60 -9.62 -6.61 9.09
N LYS A 61 -10.86 -6.24 8.74
CA LYS A 61 -11.94 -6.01 9.72
C LYS A 61 -12.22 -7.24 10.58
N LEU A 62 -12.10 -8.46 10.06
CA LEU A 62 -12.33 -9.67 10.83
C LEU A 62 -11.28 -9.89 11.92
N LEU A 63 -10.03 -9.48 11.68
CA LEU A 63 -8.95 -9.55 12.67
C LEU A 63 -9.13 -8.53 13.79
N SER A 64 -9.70 -7.36 13.50
CA SER A 64 -9.94 -6.32 14.49
C SER A 64 -10.99 -6.70 15.55
N LEU A 65 -11.72 -7.79 15.34
CA LEU A 65 -12.66 -8.34 16.33
C LEU A 65 -11.96 -9.15 17.42
N ASP A 66 -10.73 -9.60 17.17
CA ASP A 66 -9.91 -10.28 18.16
C ASP A 66 -9.27 -9.26 19.10
N LYS A 67 -9.56 -9.37 20.40
CA LYS A 67 -9.04 -8.47 21.43
C LYS A 67 -7.53 -8.54 21.59
N ASN A 68 -6.92 -9.65 21.20
CA ASN A 68 -5.48 -9.87 21.26
C ASN A 68 -4.75 -9.45 20.00
N THR A 69 -5.46 -8.89 19.03
CA THR A 69 -4.88 -8.37 17.78
C THR A 69 -4.84 -6.83 17.80
N ARG A 70 -3.78 -6.24 17.29
CA ARG A 70 -3.65 -4.80 17.06
C ARG A 70 -3.38 -4.56 15.59
N ILE A 71 -4.04 -3.55 15.02
CA ILE A 71 -3.86 -3.15 13.63
C ILE A 71 -3.57 -1.66 13.61
N LEU A 72 -2.40 -1.31 13.12
CA LEU A 72 -1.96 0.08 12.95
C LEU A 72 -1.99 0.41 11.45
N TYR A 73 -2.52 1.56 11.10
CA TYR A 73 -2.65 2.01 9.71
C TYR A 73 -1.88 3.29 9.48
N ASN A 74 -1.27 3.42 8.31
CA ASN A 74 -0.58 4.62 7.87
C ASN A 74 0.49 5.06 8.88
N VAL A 75 1.28 4.09 9.36
CA VAL A 75 2.36 4.36 10.30
C VAL A 75 3.56 4.90 9.54
N GLN A 76 4.14 5.98 10.03
CA GLN A 76 5.41 6.51 9.53
C GLN A 76 6.47 6.36 10.60
N LEU A 77 7.54 5.68 10.26
CA LEU A 77 8.74 5.56 11.09
C LEU A 77 9.93 6.13 10.33
N GLU A 78 10.79 6.83 11.04
CA GLU A 78 12.02 7.38 10.46
C GLU A 78 13.16 7.27 11.46
N ASP A 79 14.33 6.94 10.98
CA ASP A 79 15.60 7.08 11.64
C ASP A 79 16.43 8.17 10.94
N GLU A 80 17.66 8.45 11.42
CA GLU A 80 18.49 9.57 10.95
C GLU A 80 18.56 9.68 9.41
N ASP A 81 18.65 8.55 8.71
CA ASP A 81 18.86 8.50 7.26
C ASP A 81 17.72 7.83 6.47
N VAL A 82 16.74 7.23 7.15
CA VAL A 82 15.75 6.36 6.51
C VAL A 82 14.33 6.65 7.01
N GLN A 83 13.41 6.77 6.06
CA GLN A 83 11.98 6.92 6.35
C GLN A 83 11.18 5.80 5.67
N ALA A 84 10.21 5.24 6.39
CA ALA A 84 9.27 4.28 5.83
C ALA A 84 7.83 4.56 6.26
N GLU A 85 6.92 4.44 5.29
CA GLU A 85 5.48 4.47 5.50
C GLU A 85 4.93 3.05 5.40
N TYR A 86 4.08 2.67 6.35
CA TYR A 86 3.44 1.35 6.43
C TYR A 86 1.94 1.52 6.20
N ASP A 87 1.42 0.94 5.14
CA ASP A 87 -0.03 0.98 4.85
C ASP A 87 -0.82 0.29 5.97
N ALA A 88 -0.33 -0.88 6.44
CA ALA A 88 -0.83 -1.50 7.65
C ALA A 88 0.26 -2.35 8.33
N ILE A 89 0.24 -2.35 9.68
CA ILE A 89 0.98 -3.27 10.53
C ILE A 89 -0.05 -4.05 11.35
N VAL A 90 -0.04 -5.38 11.23
CA VAL A 90 -0.93 -6.25 11.98
C VAL A 90 -0.11 -7.03 12.99
N ILE A 91 -0.46 -6.92 14.26
CA ILE A 91 0.20 -7.59 15.38
C ILE A 91 -0.81 -8.55 15.99
N THR A 92 -0.55 -9.84 15.85
CA THR A 92 -1.37 -10.92 16.41
C THR A 92 -0.55 -11.68 17.46
N PRO A 93 -1.16 -12.55 18.26
CA PRO A 93 -0.40 -13.45 19.12
C PRO A 93 0.63 -14.31 18.35
N TYR A 94 0.41 -14.53 17.08
CA TYR A 94 1.21 -15.47 16.26
C TYR A 94 2.24 -14.79 15.35
N GLY A 95 2.31 -13.47 15.36
CA GLY A 95 3.33 -12.75 14.60
C GLY A 95 3.00 -11.31 14.30
N LEU A 96 3.99 -10.62 13.71
CA LEU A 96 3.90 -9.27 13.19
C LEU A 96 3.92 -9.32 11.66
N PHE A 97 2.92 -8.68 11.05
CA PHE A 97 2.73 -8.67 9.61
C PHE A 97 2.80 -7.23 9.10
N VAL A 98 3.72 -6.96 8.19
CA VAL A 98 3.79 -5.71 7.45
C VAL A 98 3.07 -5.89 6.12
N VAL A 99 2.02 -5.12 5.89
CA VAL A 99 1.20 -5.20 4.69
C VAL A 99 1.45 -3.97 3.81
N GLU A 100 1.97 -4.19 2.61
CA GLU A 100 2.04 -3.20 1.54
C GLU A 100 0.82 -3.34 0.64
N VAL A 101 0.16 -2.25 0.32
CA VAL A 101 -1.06 -2.25 -0.49
C VAL A 101 -0.76 -1.66 -1.86
N LYS A 102 -1.07 -2.41 -2.92
CA LYS A 102 -1.00 -1.91 -4.30
C LYS A 102 -2.34 -2.12 -4.99
N ASN A 103 -3.06 -1.06 -5.25
CA ASN A 103 -4.34 -1.13 -5.96
C ASN A 103 -4.12 -1.19 -7.48
N TRP A 104 -3.47 -2.26 -7.90
CA TRP A 104 -3.16 -2.57 -9.29
C TRP A 104 -4.06 -3.68 -9.81
N ASP A 105 -4.38 -3.64 -11.09
CA ASP A 105 -5.12 -4.63 -11.86
C ASP A 105 -4.30 -5.06 -13.08
N GLY A 106 -4.69 -6.15 -13.75
CA GLY A 106 -3.99 -6.69 -14.91
C GLY A 106 -2.80 -7.58 -14.55
N ASP A 107 -1.86 -7.72 -15.48
CA ASP A 107 -0.73 -8.63 -15.35
C ASP A 107 0.39 -7.96 -14.53
N ILE A 108 0.77 -8.61 -13.44
CA ILE A 108 1.76 -8.13 -12.48
C ILE A 108 2.79 -9.22 -12.28
N THR A 109 4.06 -8.84 -12.31
CA THR A 109 5.18 -9.77 -12.08
C THR A 109 6.02 -9.30 -10.90
N ILE A 110 6.37 -10.21 -10.01
CA ILE A 110 7.45 -10.00 -9.02
C ILE A 110 8.66 -10.76 -9.55
N THR A 111 9.66 -10.01 -9.99
CA THR A 111 10.89 -10.61 -10.55
C THR A 111 11.69 -11.35 -9.49
N PRO A 112 12.65 -12.23 -9.85
CA PRO A 112 13.53 -12.91 -8.89
C PRO A 112 14.33 -11.96 -7.98
N SER A 113 14.54 -10.71 -8.40
CA SER A 113 15.16 -9.66 -7.58
C SER A 113 14.21 -8.92 -6.64
N GLY A 114 12.90 -9.26 -6.66
CA GLY A 114 11.89 -8.59 -5.85
C GLY A 114 11.42 -7.26 -6.40
N LEU A 115 11.62 -7.00 -7.70
CA LEU A 115 11.05 -5.85 -8.39
C LEU A 115 9.61 -6.17 -8.79
N LEU A 116 8.66 -5.39 -8.29
CA LEU A 116 7.26 -5.46 -8.66
C LEU A 116 7.05 -4.67 -9.96
N THR A 117 6.53 -5.31 -11.00
CA THR A 117 6.33 -4.70 -12.31
C THR A 117 4.91 -4.88 -12.79
N LYS A 118 4.43 -3.93 -13.58
CA LYS A 118 3.14 -3.95 -14.24
C LYS A 118 3.29 -3.44 -15.68
N ASP A 119 2.38 -3.85 -16.56
CA ASP A 119 2.32 -3.41 -17.95
C ASP A 119 3.68 -3.61 -18.68
N GLU A 120 4.20 -4.82 -18.64
CA GLU A 120 5.49 -5.19 -19.27
C GLU A 120 6.68 -4.35 -18.77
N GLY A 121 6.65 -3.96 -17.50
CA GLY A 121 7.73 -3.20 -16.88
C GLY A 121 7.64 -1.68 -17.01
N ARG A 122 6.55 -1.14 -17.54
CA ARG A 122 6.35 0.33 -17.61
C ARG A 122 6.17 0.96 -16.23
N ILE A 123 5.59 0.20 -15.30
CA ILE A 123 5.42 0.62 -13.90
C ILE A 123 6.22 -0.33 -13.04
N THR A 124 7.14 0.19 -12.25
CA THR A 124 8.03 -0.60 -11.40
C THR A 124 8.09 -0.06 -9.99
N CYS A 125 8.28 -0.98 -9.04
CA CYS A 125 8.49 -0.66 -7.62
C CYS A 125 9.44 -1.69 -7.02
N SER A 126 10.53 -1.25 -6.38
CA SER A 126 11.41 -2.17 -5.64
C SER A 126 10.71 -2.62 -4.35
N LEU A 127 9.96 -3.72 -4.45
CA LEU A 127 9.20 -4.28 -3.33
C LEU A 127 10.14 -4.87 -2.28
N ALA A 128 11.19 -5.60 -2.72
CA ALA A 128 12.16 -6.21 -1.83
C ALA A 128 12.90 -5.16 -0.98
N ASP A 129 13.39 -4.09 -1.60
CA ASP A 129 14.10 -3.02 -0.86
C ASP A 129 13.18 -2.31 0.12
N LYS A 130 11.96 -1.98 -0.31
CA LYS A 130 10.96 -1.36 0.58
C LYS A 130 10.68 -2.23 1.81
N MET A 131 10.47 -3.53 1.61
CA MET A 131 10.17 -4.44 2.71
C MET A 131 11.36 -4.63 3.64
N SER A 132 12.58 -4.69 3.09
CA SER A 132 13.81 -4.77 3.88
C SER A 132 14.02 -3.53 4.75
N ILE A 133 13.77 -2.35 4.21
CA ILE A 133 13.84 -1.09 4.98
C ILE A 133 12.80 -1.07 6.10
N LYS A 134 11.56 -1.45 5.80
CA LYS A 134 10.48 -1.53 6.78
C LYS A 134 10.80 -2.51 7.91
N GLU A 135 11.34 -3.67 7.58
CA GLU A 135 11.78 -4.66 8.57
C GLU A 135 12.92 -4.11 9.44
N ALA A 136 13.94 -3.50 8.84
CA ALA A 136 15.09 -2.96 9.55
C ALA A 136 14.65 -1.91 10.59
N LEU A 137 13.82 -0.94 10.22
CA LEU A 137 13.31 0.06 11.13
C LEU A 137 12.47 -0.55 12.28
N LEU A 138 11.62 -1.53 11.99
CA LEU A 138 10.85 -2.19 13.04
C LEU A 138 11.75 -2.98 14.00
N ARG A 139 12.80 -3.64 13.51
CA ARG A 139 13.78 -4.34 14.37
C ARG A 139 14.51 -3.37 15.28
N GLU A 140 14.88 -2.22 14.76
CA GLU A 140 15.57 -1.18 15.53
C GLU A 140 14.70 -0.64 16.66
N TYR A 141 13.46 -0.27 16.38
CA TYR A 141 12.56 0.27 17.40
C TYR A 141 12.04 -0.76 18.40
N LEU A 142 11.82 -1.99 17.97
CA LEU A 142 11.29 -3.03 18.83
C LEU A 142 12.37 -3.77 19.62
N GLN A 143 13.60 -3.83 19.12
CA GLN A 143 14.73 -4.49 19.77
C GLN A 143 14.35 -5.89 20.31
N ASP A 144 14.45 -6.07 21.63
CA ASP A 144 14.11 -7.34 22.30
C ASP A 144 12.61 -7.71 22.23
N GLN A 145 11.75 -6.75 21.87
CA GLN A 145 10.33 -6.99 21.65
C GLN A 145 10.04 -7.49 20.23
N PHE A 146 11.03 -7.52 19.32
CA PHE A 146 10.80 -7.96 17.95
C PHE A 146 10.37 -9.45 17.94
N PRO A 147 9.20 -9.78 17.38
CA PRO A 147 8.68 -11.14 17.48
C PRO A 147 9.48 -12.11 16.62
N ALA A 148 9.53 -13.37 17.05
CA ALA A 148 10.19 -14.43 16.29
C ALA A 148 9.52 -14.69 14.92
N SER A 149 8.20 -14.50 14.86
CA SER A 149 7.40 -14.62 13.63
C SER A 149 7.14 -13.24 13.05
N PHE A 150 7.80 -12.93 11.92
CA PHE A 150 7.68 -11.69 11.17
C PHE A 150 7.43 -12.00 9.70
N HIS A 151 6.45 -11.34 9.12
CA HIS A 151 6.02 -11.59 7.74
C HIS A 151 5.79 -10.29 6.99
N THR A 152 6.24 -10.26 5.74
CA THR A 152 5.93 -9.20 4.79
C THR A 152 4.88 -9.69 3.79
N MET A 153 3.88 -8.86 3.55
CA MET A 153 2.75 -9.20 2.68
C MET A 153 2.50 -8.10 1.65
N LEU A 154 2.24 -8.50 0.41
CA LEU A 154 1.70 -7.64 -0.63
C LEU A 154 0.22 -7.90 -0.77
N LEU A 155 -0.59 -6.89 -0.57
CA LEU A 155 -2.03 -6.95 -0.83
C LEU A 155 -2.37 -6.26 -2.14
N LEU A 156 -3.01 -7.00 -3.04
CA LEU A 156 -3.67 -6.50 -4.23
C LEU A 156 -5.18 -6.59 -4.01
N PRO A 157 -5.84 -5.49 -3.61
CA PRO A 157 -7.23 -5.53 -3.16
C PRO A 157 -8.23 -5.93 -4.24
N THR A 158 -7.82 -5.94 -5.51
CA THR A 158 -8.65 -6.32 -6.65
C THR A 158 -8.47 -7.80 -7.02
N GLU A 159 -9.56 -8.46 -7.39
CA GLU A 159 -9.53 -9.81 -7.98
C GLU A 159 -9.12 -9.83 -9.46
N LYS A 160 -8.89 -8.64 -10.05
CA LYS A 160 -8.49 -8.48 -11.45
C LYS A 160 -6.98 -8.48 -11.65
N ALA A 161 -6.21 -8.69 -10.61
CA ALA A 161 -4.76 -8.82 -10.68
C ALA A 161 -4.39 -10.27 -10.97
N HIS A 162 -3.56 -10.48 -11.98
CA HIS A 162 -2.93 -11.76 -12.32
C HIS A 162 -1.47 -11.65 -11.96
N ILE A 163 -1.00 -12.47 -11.02
CA ILE A 163 0.35 -12.34 -10.48
C ILE A 163 1.19 -13.53 -10.90
N GLN A 164 2.37 -13.22 -11.42
CA GLN A 164 3.49 -14.13 -11.51
C GLN A 164 4.50 -13.74 -10.45
N ASP A 165 4.72 -14.62 -9.46
CA ASP A 165 5.67 -14.39 -8.36
C ASP A 165 6.87 -15.31 -8.50
N ASP A 166 7.97 -14.76 -9.00
CA ASP A 166 9.26 -15.45 -9.14
C ASP A 166 10.21 -15.18 -7.94
N TYR A 167 9.80 -14.32 -6.99
CA TYR A 167 10.57 -13.95 -5.80
C TYR A 167 10.31 -14.87 -4.61
N GLN A 168 9.05 -15.19 -4.34
CA GLN A 168 8.57 -16.13 -3.31
C GLN A 168 9.02 -15.86 -1.87
N LYS A 169 9.46 -14.64 -1.54
CA LYS A 169 9.85 -14.25 -0.17
C LYS A 169 8.87 -13.30 0.51
N ILE A 170 7.86 -12.86 -0.22
CA ILE A 170 6.80 -11.98 0.26
C ILE A 170 5.48 -12.69 0.00
N PHE A 171 4.60 -12.76 1.00
CA PHE A 171 3.28 -13.35 0.82
C PHE A 171 2.41 -12.43 -0.03
N VAL A 172 1.87 -12.96 -1.12
CA VAL A 172 1.00 -12.21 -2.01
C VAL A 172 -0.44 -12.60 -1.78
N CYS A 173 -1.28 -11.63 -1.47
CA CYS A 173 -2.69 -11.80 -1.23
C CYS A 173 -3.51 -10.96 -2.22
N CYS A 174 -4.52 -11.56 -2.84
CA CYS A 174 -5.45 -10.88 -3.75
C CYS A 174 -6.85 -10.79 -3.17
N GLY A 175 -7.55 -9.70 -3.48
CA GLY A 175 -8.94 -9.52 -3.07
C GLY A 175 -9.12 -9.39 -1.56
N GLY A 176 -10.18 -10.02 -1.02
CA GLY A 176 -10.58 -9.92 0.39
C GLY A 176 -9.99 -10.95 1.34
N ALA A 177 -9.06 -11.80 0.90
CA ALA A 177 -8.59 -12.96 1.66
C ALA A 177 -7.58 -12.65 2.78
N LEU A 178 -7.09 -11.41 2.91
CA LEU A 178 -5.99 -11.04 3.81
C LEU A 178 -6.16 -11.52 5.26
N SER A 179 -7.36 -11.40 5.83
CA SER A 179 -7.60 -11.88 7.20
C SER A 179 -7.47 -13.40 7.34
N TYR A 180 -7.81 -14.14 6.31
CA TYR A 180 -7.68 -15.60 6.29
C TYR A 180 -6.21 -16.00 6.13
N GLU A 181 -5.48 -15.32 5.26
CA GLU A 181 -4.05 -15.54 5.05
C GLU A 181 -3.27 -15.30 6.34
N ILE A 182 -3.51 -14.18 7.04
CA ILE A 182 -2.87 -13.90 8.32
C ILE A 182 -3.21 -14.98 9.37
N ARG A 183 -4.44 -15.45 9.40
CA ARG A 183 -4.83 -16.54 10.32
C ARG A 183 -4.18 -17.89 9.99
N SER A 184 -3.79 -18.12 8.75
CA SER A 184 -3.09 -19.36 8.38
C SER A 184 -1.73 -19.52 9.07
N PHE A 185 -1.16 -18.42 9.61
CA PHE A 185 0.08 -18.43 10.39
C PHE A 185 -0.14 -18.74 11.88
N GLU A 186 -1.38 -18.98 12.33
CA GLU A 186 -1.68 -19.29 13.73
C GLU A 186 -0.92 -20.56 14.17
N SER A 187 0.02 -20.39 15.10
CA SER A 187 0.79 -21.46 15.72
C SER A 187 0.87 -21.22 17.22
N PRO A 188 0.32 -22.12 18.05
CA PRO A 188 0.29 -21.95 19.51
C PRO A 188 1.67 -22.02 20.17
N GLU A 189 2.66 -22.65 19.54
CA GLU A 189 3.94 -22.99 20.19
C GLU A 189 4.77 -21.79 20.61
N ASN A 190 4.61 -20.65 19.92
CA ASN A 190 5.35 -19.41 20.18
C ASN A 190 4.44 -18.19 20.26
N ALA A 191 3.21 -18.39 20.74
CA ALA A 191 2.24 -17.31 20.78
C ALA A 191 2.64 -16.23 21.81
N MET A 192 2.62 -14.97 21.36
CA MET A 192 2.78 -13.80 22.21
C MET A 192 1.57 -13.63 23.13
N THR A 193 1.79 -13.13 24.35
CA THR A 193 0.70 -12.74 25.24
C THR A 193 0.01 -11.45 24.74
N ALA A 194 -1.18 -11.19 25.26
CA ALA A 194 -1.91 -9.97 24.95
C ALA A 194 -1.12 -8.69 25.36
N GLU A 195 -0.36 -8.79 26.46
CA GLU A 195 0.50 -7.72 26.96
C GLU A 195 1.67 -7.47 26.02
N GLN A 196 2.29 -8.53 25.46
CA GLN A 196 3.36 -8.40 24.48
C GLN A 196 2.85 -7.76 23.19
N VAL A 197 1.70 -8.19 22.69
CA VAL A 197 1.05 -7.59 21.51
C VAL A 197 0.76 -6.11 21.75
N ALA A 198 0.26 -5.74 22.93
CA ALA A 198 -0.03 -4.36 23.29
C ALA A 198 1.28 -3.54 23.39
N ALA A 199 2.32 -4.05 24.03
CA ALA A 199 3.60 -3.37 24.18
C ALA A 199 4.26 -3.07 22.83
N ILE A 200 4.24 -4.04 21.90
CA ILE A 200 4.73 -3.83 20.52
C ILE A 200 3.97 -2.69 19.84
N ALA A 201 2.63 -2.70 19.92
CA ALA A 201 1.81 -1.67 19.30
C ALA A 201 2.09 -0.28 19.92
N GLU A 202 2.22 -0.18 21.24
CA GLU A 202 2.55 1.06 21.96
C GLU A 202 3.93 1.58 21.57
N THR A 203 4.93 0.72 21.46
CA THR A 203 6.28 1.10 21.01
C THR A 203 6.24 1.68 19.60
N ILE A 204 5.55 1.03 18.66
CA ILE A 204 5.41 1.54 17.29
C ILE A 204 4.68 2.88 17.27
N CYS A 205 3.58 3.01 18.02
CA CYS A 205 2.82 4.26 18.09
C CYS A 205 3.62 5.42 18.71
N ALA A 206 4.47 5.14 19.70
CA ALA A 206 5.32 6.15 20.34
C ALA A 206 6.37 6.75 19.38
N HIS A 207 6.76 6.00 18.35
CA HIS A 207 7.73 6.44 17.33
C HIS A 207 7.07 6.88 16.02
N HIS A 208 5.73 6.74 15.91
CA HIS A 208 5.00 7.25 14.76
C HIS A 208 5.06 8.76 14.71
N LYS A 209 5.40 9.33 13.54
CA LYS A 209 5.35 10.76 13.29
C LYS A 209 4.03 11.13 12.64
N GLU A 210 3.29 12.05 13.27
CA GLU A 210 2.12 12.68 12.65
C GLU A 210 2.59 13.68 11.58
N GLN A 211 1.93 13.64 10.42
CA GLN A 211 2.14 14.62 9.32
C GLN A 211 1.52 15.96 9.64
#